data_79ceb90bd94f2c630979b121252a5198
#
_entry.id   79ceb90bd94f2c630979b121252a5198
#
_cell.length_a   1.000
_cell.length_b   1.000
_cell.length_c   1.000
_cell.angle_alpha   90.00
_cell.angle_beta   90.00
_cell.angle_gamma   90.00
#
_symmetry.space_group_name_H-M   'P 1'
#
loop_
_entity.id
_entity.type
_entity.pdbx_description
1 polymer ?
#
loop_
_entity_poly.entity_id
_entity_poly.type
_entity_poly.pdbx_seq_one_letter_code
_entity_poly.pdbx_strand_id
1 'polypeptide(L)'
;MWFALNPISTTLKTTLFAWLPPGFAATSSADAAGLLGYPRSALLLTFGAYLILNGLAGPIVEELYFRGYLLPRLSRFGRKAPLLETLLFTVYHFWQPWLYPTILAAFAALVFPIYRTRNIYVGMWAHCLLNLSGGLALTALVLGGAA
;
A
#
# COMPACT_ATOMS: atom_id res chain seq x y z
N MET A 1 -13.04 -2.35 -2.92
CA MET A 1 -12.03 -2.88 -3.88
C MET A 1 -10.89 -3.61 -3.18
N TRP A 2 -10.26 -3.06 -2.15
CA TRP A 2 -9.19 -3.72 -1.37
C TRP A 2 -9.58 -5.12 -0.88
N PHE A 3 -10.74 -5.26 -0.24
CA PHE A 3 -11.23 -6.56 0.27
C PHE A 3 -11.51 -7.58 -0.84
N ALA A 4 -11.95 -7.14 -2.02
CA ALA A 4 -12.27 -8.03 -3.13
C ALA A 4 -11.02 -8.66 -3.79
N LEU A 5 -9.86 -7.97 -3.72
CA LEU A 5 -8.60 -8.45 -4.29
C LEU A 5 -7.70 -9.17 -3.26
N ASN A 6 -8.05 -9.11 -1.97
CA ASN A 6 -7.30 -9.78 -0.92
C ASN A 6 -7.17 -11.30 -1.12
N PRO A 7 -8.22 -12.06 -1.52
CA PRO A 7 -8.08 -13.48 -1.82
C PRO A 7 -7.06 -13.78 -2.93
N ILE A 8 -7.02 -12.94 -3.98
CA ILE A 8 -6.05 -13.08 -5.08
C ILE A 8 -4.63 -12.90 -4.55
N SER A 9 -4.40 -11.83 -3.81
CA SER A 9 -3.08 -11.53 -3.21
C SER A 9 -2.66 -12.61 -2.22
N THR A 10 -3.58 -13.13 -1.40
CA THR A 10 -3.33 -14.23 -0.47
C THR A 10 -2.96 -15.51 -1.22
N THR A 11 -3.73 -15.88 -2.26
CA THR A 11 -3.43 -17.05 -3.08
C THR A 11 -2.06 -16.92 -3.75
N LEU A 12 -1.75 -15.77 -4.36
CA LEU A 12 -0.44 -15.53 -4.96
C LEU A 12 0.68 -15.68 -3.93
N LYS A 13 0.54 -15.09 -2.73
CA LYS A 13 1.53 -15.22 -1.65
C LYS A 13 1.75 -16.66 -1.26
N THR A 14 0.68 -17.44 -1.04
CA THR A 14 0.77 -18.82 -0.55
C THR A 14 1.16 -19.84 -1.61
N THR A 15 0.98 -19.54 -2.90
CA THR A 15 1.32 -20.47 -3.99
C THR A 15 2.65 -20.13 -4.65
N LEU A 16 2.76 -18.93 -5.23
CA LEU A 16 3.95 -18.54 -6.02
C LEU A 16 5.09 -17.99 -5.14
N PHE A 17 4.77 -17.42 -3.97
CA PHE A 17 5.74 -16.80 -3.07
C PHE A 17 5.88 -17.53 -1.73
N ALA A 18 5.42 -18.78 -1.63
CA ALA A 18 5.51 -19.62 -0.42
C ALA A 18 6.95 -19.87 0.06
N TRP A 19 7.93 -19.71 -0.83
CA TRP A 19 9.36 -19.85 -0.55
C TRP A 19 9.96 -18.66 0.23
N LEU A 20 9.23 -17.53 0.32
CA LEU A 20 9.69 -16.37 1.10
C LEU A 20 9.65 -16.66 2.60
N PRO A 21 10.62 -16.16 3.39
CA PRO A 21 10.65 -16.36 4.83
C PRO A 21 9.33 -15.94 5.50
N PRO A 22 8.86 -16.68 6.52
CA PRO A 22 7.74 -16.26 7.36
C PRO A 22 8.03 -14.86 7.94
N GLY A 23 7.06 -13.96 7.89
CA GLY A 23 7.22 -12.58 8.35
C GLY A 23 7.74 -11.60 7.30
N PHE A 24 8.12 -12.07 6.12
CA PHE A 24 8.37 -11.17 4.99
C PHE A 24 7.04 -10.54 4.56
N ALA A 25 6.82 -9.31 5.05
CA ALA A 25 5.59 -8.53 4.93
C ALA A 25 4.33 -9.23 5.51
N ALA A 26 4.04 -8.96 6.75
CA ALA A 26 2.78 -9.33 7.41
C ALA A 26 1.59 -8.73 6.63
N THR A 27 0.78 -9.59 6.02
CA THR A 27 -0.37 -9.17 5.20
C THR A 27 -1.66 -9.92 5.52
N SER A 28 -1.61 -10.88 6.45
CA SER A 28 -2.75 -11.72 6.82
C SER A 28 -3.06 -11.65 8.31
N SER A 29 -4.27 -12.07 8.68
CA SER A 29 -4.65 -12.24 10.09
C SER A 29 -3.77 -13.27 10.82
N ALA A 30 -3.23 -14.27 10.11
CA ALA A 30 -2.30 -15.23 10.67
C ALA A 30 -0.96 -14.57 11.04
N ASP A 31 -0.47 -13.64 10.21
CA ASP A 31 0.73 -12.85 10.51
C ASP A 31 0.47 -11.93 11.74
N ALA A 32 -0.74 -11.37 11.86
CA ALA A 32 -1.14 -10.54 12.99
C ALA A 32 -1.16 -11.33 14.30
N ALA A 33 -1.53 -12.62 14.28
CA ALA A 33 -1.52 -13.49 15.47
C ALA A 33 -0.12 -13.63 16.09
N GLY A 34 0.94 -13.60 15.26
CA GLY A 34 2.33 -13.61 15.75
C GLY A 34 2.71 -12.38 16.57
N LEU A 35 1.96 -11.30 16.47
CA LEU A 35 2.19 -10.06 17.22
C LEU A 35 1.56 -10.08 18.62
N LEU A 36 0.60 -10.98 18.89
CA LEU A 36 -0.13 -11.03 20.17
C LEU A 36 0.74 -11.37 21.37
N GLY A 37 1.94 -11.93 21.15
CA GLY A 37 2.91 -12.23 22.22
C GLY A 37 3.73 -11.02 22.71
N TYR A 38 3.61 -9.86 22.09
CA TYR A 38 4.37 -8.67 22.46
C TYR A 38 3.63 -7.81 23.50
N PRO A 39 4.36 -7.06 24.37
CA PRO A 39 3.76 -6.14 25.31
C PRO A 39 2.90 -5.09 24.62
N ARG A 40 1.73 -4.76 25.19
CA ARG A 40 0.79 -3.79 24.62
C ARG A 40 1.43 -2.42 24.34
N SER A 41 2.36 -1.99 25.23
CA SER A 41 3.11 -0.73 25.01
C SER A 41 3.97 -0.76 23.75
N ALA A 42 4.65 -1.89 23.48
CA ALA A 42 5.44 -2.07 22.26
C ALA A 42 4.53 -2.05 21.00
N LEU A 43 3.38 -2.73 21.07
CA LEU A 43 2.41 -2.73 19.98
C LEU A 43 1.88 -1.31 19.70
N LEU A 44 1.51 -0.55 20.74
CA LEU A 44 1.03 0.83 20.58
C LEU A 44 2.08 1.74 19.94
N LEU A 45 3.34 1.66 20.38
CA LEU A 45 4.43 2.44 19.79
C LEU A 45 4.69 2.05 18.33
N THR A 46 4.73 0.73 18.05
CA THR A 46 4.97 0.21 16.70
C THR A 46 3.85 0.63 15.74
N PHE A 47 2.59 0.44 16.13
CA PHE A 47 1.47 0.82 15.27
C PHE A 47 1.30 2.33 15.15
N GLY A 48 1.61 3.10 16.20
CA GLY A 48 1.67 4.56 16.12
C GLY A 48 2.70 5.03 15.09
N ALA A 49 3.93 4.51 15.17
CA ALA A 49 4.97 4.79 14.19
C ALA A 49 4.59 4.32 12.78
N TYR A 50 4.01 3.12 12.65
CA TYR A 50 3.53 2.58 11.38
C TYR A 50 2.48 3.49 10.74
N LEU A 51 1.49 3.96 11.48
CA LEU A 51 0.45 4.85 10.95
C LEU A 51 1.02 6.19 10.47
N ILE A 52 2.00 6.74 11.19
CA ILE A 52 2.66 7.99 10.77
C ILE A 52 3.52 7.76 9.53
N LEU A 53 4.37 6.74 9.54
CA LEU A 53 5.34 6.51 8.46
C LEU A 53 4.68 5.93 7.22
N ASN A 54 3.90 4.86 7.37
CA ASN A 54 3.26 4.18 6.24
C ASN A 54 1.89 4.77 5.88
N GLY A 55 1.20 5.39 6.83
CA GLY A 55 -0.11 6.00 6.58
C GLY A 55 -0.03 7.42 6.03
N LEU A 56 1.01 8.18 6.35
CA LEU A 56 1.13 9.59 5.97
C LEU A 56 2.43 9.88 5.22
N ALA A 57 3.59 9.69 5.86
CA ALA A 57 4.86 10.14 5.31
C ALA A 57 5.21 9.41 4.01
N GLY A 58 5.08 8.09 3.98
CA GLY A 58 5.33 7.27 2.78
C GLY A 58 4.46 7.71 1.60
N PRO A 59 3.11 7.70 1.71
CA PRO A 59 2.22 8.16 0.66
C PRO A 59 2.55 9.57 0.14
N ILE A 60 2.84 10.52 1.03
CA ILE A 60 3.20 11.89 0.61
C ILE A 60 4.47 11.88 -0.25
N VAL A 61 5.52 11.20 0.21
CA VAL A 61 6.80 11.10 -0.52
C VAL A 61 6.61 10.37 -1.86
N GLU A 62 5.85 9.28 -1.86
CA GLU A 62 5.55 8.53 -3.08
C GLU A 62 4.75 9.35 -4.09
N GLU A 63 3.74 10.10 -3.65
CA GLU A 63 2.98 10.97 -4.55
C GLU A 63 3.84 12.11 -5.10
N LEU A 64 4.71 12.72 -4.29
CA LEU A 64 5.66 13.73 -4.74
C LEU A 64 6.60 13.18 -5.82
N TYR A 65 7.12 11.96 -5.62
CA TYR A 65 8.01 11.35 -6.58
C TYR A 65 7.27 10.88 -7.84
N PHE A 66 6.26 10.03 -7.70
CA PHE A 66 5.61 9.39 -8.84
C PHE A 66 4.72 10.36 -9.62
N ARG A 67 3.87 11.15 -8.94
CA ARG A 67 2.90 12.06 -9.59
C ARG A 67 3.47 13.47 -9.75
N GLY A 68 4.28 13.93 -8.80
CA GLY A 68 4.90 15.26 -8.87
C GLY A 68 6.10 15.31 -9.81
N TYR A 69 6.98 14.31 -9.74
CA TYR A 69 8.24 14.32 -10.49
C TYR A 69 8.20 13.44 -11.75
N LEU A 70 7.81 12.16 -11.62
CA LEU A 70 7.93 11.17 -12.69
C LEU A 70 6.85 11.32 -13.76
N LEU A 71 5.57 11.42 -13.36
CA LEU A 71 4.44 11.51 -14.29
C LEU A 71 4.55 12.66 -15.28
N PRO A 72 4.96 13.89 -14.89
CA PRO A 72 5.22 14.97 -15.84
C PRO A 72 6.30 14.64 -16.87
N ARG A 73 7.33 13.91 -16.49
CA ARG A 73 8.42 13.48 -17.39
C ARG A 73 8.00 12.40 -18.38
N LEU A 74 7.00 11.62 -18.03
CA LEU A 74 6.37 10.62 -18.90
C LEU A 74 5.36 11.24 -19.88
N SER A 75 5.05 12.55 -19.78
CA SER A 75 4.06 13.24 -20.61
C SER A 75 4.30 13.09 -22.12
N ARG A 76 5.56 12.87 -22.54
CA ARG A 76 5.93 12.55 -23.93
C ARG A 76 5.23 11.31 -24.49
N PHE A 77 4.73 10.41 -23.63
CA PHE A 77 3.97 9.21 -24.03
C PHE A 77 2.45 9.49 -24.13
N GLY A 78 2.02 10.74 -23.96
CA GLY A 78 0.63 11.17 -24.10
C GLY A 78 -0.30 10.40 -23.16
N ARG A 79 -1.39 9.86 -23.70
CA ARG A 79 -2.42 9.12 -22.93
C ARG A 79 -1.90 7.83 -22.25
N LYS A 80 -0.73 7.32 -22.65
CA LYS A 80 -0.11 6.16 -22.03
C LYS A 80 0.70 6.51 -20.76
N ALA A 81 1.01 7.79 -20.53
CA ALA A 81 1.82 8.23 -19.40
C ALA A 81 1.25 7.79 -18.04
N PRO A 82 -0.05 7.93 -17.73
CA PRO A 82 -0.61 7.46 -16.47
C PRO A 82 -0.46 5.94 -16.26
N LEU A 83 -0.66 5.15 -17.32
CA LEU A 83 -0.51 3.70 -17.24
C LEU A 83 0.94 3.29 -16.99
N LEU A 84 1.88 3.90 -17.73
CA LEU A 84 3.32 3.64 -17.54
C LEU A 84 3.77 4.01 -16.12
N GLU A 85 3.30 5.14 -15.62
CA GLU A 85 3.59 5.58 -14.26
C GLU A 85 3.06 4.58 -13.22
N THR A 86 1.80 4.13 -13.38
CA THR A 86 1.18 3.15 -12.47
C THR A 86 1.91 1.81 -12.51
N LEU A 87 2.38 1.36 -13.67
CA LEU A 87 3.20 0.15 -13.79
C LEU A 87 4.52 0.30 -13.04
N LEU A 88 5.21 1.45 -13.19
CA LEU A 88 6.46 1.72 -12.46
C LEU A 88 6.23 1.80 -10.96
N PHE A 89 5.14 2.44 -10.52
CA PHE A 89 4.72 2.47 -9.14
C PHE A 89 4.44 1.06 -8.58
N THR A 90 3.78 0.21 -9.36
CA THR A 90 3.48 -1.17 -8.97
C THR A 90 4.77 -1.98 -8.80
N VAL A 91 5.68 -1.92 -9.77
CA VAL A 91 6.97 -2.64 -9.74
C VAL A 91 7.89 -2.11 -8.63
N TYR A 92 7.81 -0.83 -8.29
CA TYR A 92 8.51 -0.25 -7.14
C TYR A 92 8.23 -1.02 -5.84
N HIS A 93 7.04 -1.60 -5.67
CA HIS A 93 6.69 -2.43 -4.51
C HIS A 93 7.23 -3.87 -4.61
N PHE A 94 8.46 -4.03 -5.09
CA PHE A 94 9.09 -5.33 -5.36
C PHE A 94 9.22 -6.23 -4.12
N TRP A 95 9.16 -5.68 -2.92
CA TRP A 95 9.14 -6.44 -1.66
C TRP A 95 7.79 -7.10 -1.34
N GLN A 96 6.73 -6.78 -2.11
CA GLN A 96 5.38 -7.33 -1.96
C GLN A 96 4.77 -7.69 -3.33
N PRO A 97 5.40 -8.53 -4.15
CA PRO A 97 4.97 -8.78 -5.53
C PRO A 97 3.58 -9.43 -5.61
N TRP A 98 3.13 -10.12 -4.57
CA TRP A 98 1.76 -10.67 -4.49
C TRP A 98 0.68 -9.58 -4.43
N LEU A 99 1.03 -8.35 -4.08
CA LEU A 99 0.11 -7.20 -4.07
C LEU A 99 0.01 -6.49 -5.41
N TYR A 100 0.82 -6.84 -6.41
CA TYR A 100 0.82 -6.16 -7.72
C TYR A 100 -0.56 -6.02 -8.36
N PRO A 101 -1.44 -7.06 -8.40
CA PRO A 101 -2.78 -6.89 -8.94
C PRO A 101 -3.61 -5.84 -8.18
N THR A 102 -3.48 -5.82 -6.87
CA THR A 102 -4.20 -4.87 -6.00
C THR A 102 -3.70 -3.45 -6.18
N ILE A 103 -2.37 -3.26 -6.16
CA ILE A 103 -1.72 -1.96 -6.34
C ILE A 103 -2.07 -1.41 -7.73
N LEU A 104 -1.90 -2.23 -8.77
CA LEU A 104 -2.19 -1.82 -10.15
C LEU A 104 -3.64 -1.36 -10.30
N ALA A 105 -4.60 -2.14 -9.78
CA ALA A 105 -6.02 -1.80 -9.87
C ALA A 105 -6.38 -0.52 -9.09
N ALA A 106 -5.86 -0.35 -7.87
CA ALA A 106 -6.13 0.81 -7.03
C ALA A 106 -5.55 2.09 -7.65
N PHE A 107 -4.28 2.05 -8.03
CA PHE A 107 -3.57 3.24 -8.49
C PHE A 107 -3.81 3.56 -9.97
N ALA A 108 -4.19 2.58 -10.81
CA ALA A 108 -4.70 2.88 -12.14
C ALA A 108 -5.97 3.74 -12.09
N ALA A 109 -6.85 3.49 -11.13
CA ALA A 109 -8.04 4.33 -10.93
C ALA A 109 -7.68 5.72 -10.39
N LEU A 110 -6.67 5.82 -9.52
CA LEU A 110 -6.29 7.07 -8.86
C LEU A 110 -5.48 8.00 -9.77
N VAL A 111 -4.58 7.46 -10.60
CA VAL A 111 -3.66 8.28 -11.41
C VAL A 111 -4.36 9.12 -12.49
N PHE A 112 -5.47 8.63 -13.05
CA PHE A 112 -6.17 9.34 -14.11
C PHE A 112 -6.78 10.68 -13.68
N PRO A 113 -7.50 10.78 -12.56
CA PRO A 113 -7.94 12.07 -12.01
C PRO A 113 -6.79 13.04 -11.77
N ILE A 114 -5.67 12.57 -11.19
CA ILE A 114 -4.48 13.39 -10.94
C ILE A 114 -3.89 13.91 -12.25
N TYR A 115 -3.74 13.04 -13.24
CA TYR A 115 -3.22 13.38 -14.56
C TYR A 115 -4.09 14.43 -15.28
N ARG A 116 -5.43 14.30 -15.18
CA ARG A 116 -6.39 15.22 -15.80
C ARG A 116 -6.45 16.58 -15.10
N THR A 117 -6.47 16.57 -13.77
CA THR A 117 -6.59 17.81 -12.97
C THR A 117 -5.25 18.50 -12.72
N ARG A 118 -4.14 17.76 -12.93
CA ARG A 118 -2.78 18.18 -12.54
C ARG A 118 -2.68 18.56 -11.05
N ASN A 119 -3.52 17.96 -10.22
CA ASN A 119 -3.59 18.23 -8.79
C ASN A 119 -3.10 17.03 -7.99
N ILE A 120 -1.85 17.11 -7.55
CA ILE A 120 -1.18 16.07 -6.77
C ILE A 120 -1.82 15.87 -5.38
N TYR A 121 -2.45 16.92 -4.81
CA TYR A 121 -3.08 16.81 -3.49
C TYR A 121 -4.24 15.81 -3.48
N VAL A 122 -4.94 15.63 -4.61
CA VAL A 122 -5.96 14.59 -4.76
C VAL A 122 -5.35 13.20 -4.53
N GLY A 123 -4.18 12.95 -5.12
CA GLY A 123 -3.43 11.71 -4.92
C GLY A 123 -2.98 11.54 -3.49
N MET A 124 -2.34 12.56 -2.90
CA MET A 124 -1.86 12.52 -1.52
C MET A 124 -2.98 12.16 -0.54
N TRP A 125 -4.12 12.86 -0.61
CA TRP A 125 -5.24 12.58 0.28
C TRP A 125 -5.80 11.18 0.10
N ALA A 126 -6.06 10.77 -1.14
CA ALA A 126 -6.62 9.45 -1.42
C ALA A 126 -5.66 8.33 -1.01
N HIS A 127 -4.36 8.47 -1.26
CA HIS A 127 -3.35 7.49 -0.90
C HIS A 127 -3.18 7.41 0.63
N CYS A 128 -3.07 8.55 1.32
CA CYS A 128 -3.03 8.56 2.78
C CYS A 128 -4.27 7.89 3.39
N LEU A 129 -5.47 8.19 2.89
CA LEU A 129 -6.70 7.57 3.38
C LEU A 129 -6.73 6.06 3.15
N LEU A 130 -6.26 5.59 2.00
CA LEU A 130 -6.15 4.14 1.72
C LEU A 130 -5.21 3.46 2.72
N ASN A 131 -4.02 4.01 2.93
CA ASN A 131 -3.03 3.41 3.83
C ASN A 131 -3.44 3.51 5.30
N LEU A 132 -4.00 4.66 5.72
CA LEU A 132 -4.52 4.82 7.08
C LEU A 132 -5.67 3.87 7.37
N SER A 133 -6.62 3.71 6.44
CA SER A 133 -7.75 2.79 6.64
C SER A 133 -7.28 1.34 6.82
N GLY A 134 -6.33 0.88 5.99
CA GLY A 134 -5.72 -0.44 6.12
C GLY A 134 -4.92 -0.60 7.42
N GLY A 135 -4.12 0.40 7.76
CA GLY A 135 -3.31 0.42 8.98
C GLY A 135 -4.17 0.44 10.26
N LEU A 136 -5.23 1.24 10.28
CA LEU A 136 -6.16 1.28 11.42
C LEU A 136 -6.92 -0.04 11.57
N ALA A 137 -7.35 -0.67 10.48
CA ALA A 137 -8.00 -1.98 10.52
C ALA A 137 -7.06 -3.05 11.10
N LEU A 138 -5.78 -3.08 10.68
CA LEU A 138 -4.79 -4.00 11.22
C LEU A 138 -4.52 -3.70 12.70
N THR A 139 -4.36 -2.43 13.07
CA THR A 139 -4.16 -2.00 14.46
C THR A 139 -5.31 -2.46 15.35
N ALA A 140 -6.56 -2.23 14.91
CA ALA A 140 -7.75 -2.66 15.66
C ALA A 140 -7.82 -4.17 15.83
N LEU A 141 -7.46 -4.94 14.79
CA LEU A 141 -7.42 -6.40 14.85
C LEU A 141 -6.39 -6.90 15.89
N VAL A 142 -5.17 -6.36 15.86
CA VAL A 142 -4.09 -6.81 16.78
C VAL A 142 -4.37 -6.35 18.20
N LEU A 143 -4.71 -5.09 18.43
CA LEU A 143 -4.96 -4.58 19.77
C LEU A 143 -6.26 -5.09 20.39
N GLY A 144 -7.27 -5.42 19.57
CA GLY A 144 -8.51 -6.06 20.02
C GLY A 144 -8.34 -7.53 20.38
N GLY A 145 -7.40 -8.25 19.75
CA GLY A 145 -7.06 -9.63 20.07
C GLY A 145 -6.06 -9.77 21.22
N ALA A 146 -5.40 -8.67 21.63
CA ALA A 146 -4.46 -8.62 22.75
C ALA A 146 -5.11 -8.21 24.09
N ALA A 147 -6.43 -8.06 24.14
CA ALA A 147 -7.23 -7.78 25.33
C ALA A 147 -7.82 -9.06 25.91
#